data_410be5832dee5c3f2f5191577bfc0ee1
#
_entry.id   410be5832dee5c3f2f5191577bfc0ee1
#
_cell.length_a   1.000
_cell.length_b   1.000
_cell.length_c   1.000
_cell.angle_alpha   90.00
_cell.angle_beta   90.00
_cell.angle_gamma   90.00
#
_symmetry.space_group_name_H-M   'P 1'
#
loop_
_entity.id
_entity.type
_entity.pdbx_description
1 polymer ?
#
loop_
_entity_poly.entity_id
_entity_poly.type
_entity_poly.pdbx_seq_one_letter_code
_entity_poly.pdbx_strand_id
1 'polypeptide(L)'
;ILEHSYDSIDYIALHKYWTNYEKNTNSYLSSSVPLQEYISTVEGTINYVKAKKRSKKQINLSFDEWNPWYHTRDMQTQNYLDKNLSDWPKAPPLYEDMYNILDTLLVGTVLNTFINNSHIVKIGCMAQLVNVIPAISTVKQGISWPQSIYYPLYFASLYGRGDSLQLKL
;
A
#
# COMPACT_ATOMS: atom_id res chain seq x y z
N ILE A 1 10.54 -17.30 -12.39
CA ILE A 1 9.39 -16.69 -13.10
C ILE A 1 9.89 -15.54 -13.97
N LEU A 2 10.54 -14.52 -13.43
CA LEU A 2 10.94 -13.30 -14.15
C LEU A 2 11.78 -13.57 -15.42
N GLU A 3 12.72 -14.50 -15.37
CA GLU A 3 13.53 -14.87 -16.54
C GLU A 3 12.70 -15.35 -17.73
N HIS A 4 11.57 -16.02 -17.47
CA HIS A 4 10.69 -16.54 -18.51
C HIS A 4 9.69 -15.51 -19.03
N SER A 5 9.25 -14.60 -18.16
CA SER A 5 8.22 -13.61 -18.50
C SER A 5 8.79 -12.24 -18.91
N TYR A 6 10.10 -12.02 -18.79
CA TYR A 6 10.74 -10.70 -18.90
C TYR A 6 10.34 -9.93 -20.16
N ASP A 7 10.27 -10.62 -21.29
CA ASP A 7 9.99 -9.98 -22.57
C ASP A 7 8.50 -9.61 -22.76
N SER A 8 7.62 -10.25 -21.95
CA SER A 8 6.16 -10.14 -22.06
C SER A 8 5.52 -9.23 -21.02
N ILE A 9 6.28 -8.73 -20.02
CA ILE A 9 5.74 -7.90 -18.95
C ILE A 9 6.42 -6.55 -18.91
N ASP A 10 5.71 -5.51 -18.48
CA ASP A 10 6.22 -4.15 -18.27
C ASP A 10 6.30 -3.77 -16.79
N TYR A 11 5.54 -4.46 -15.94
CA TYR A 11 5.47 -4.23 -14.51
C TYR A 11 5.54 -5.54 -13.71
N ILE A 12 6.10 -5.44 -12.51
CA ILE A 12 5.95 -6.43 -11.44
C ILE A 12 5.00 -5.85 -10.41
N ALA A 13 3.92 -6.59 -10.13
CA ALA A 13 2.95 -6.26 -9.09
C ALA A 13 3.51 -6.63 -7.71
N LEU A 14 3.44 -5.71 -6.75
CA LEU A 14 3.86 -5.87 -5.37
C LEU A 14 2.74 -5.45 -4.44
N HIS A 15 2.52 -6.22 -3.38
CA HIS A 15 1.54 -5.91 -2.35
C HIS A 15 2.24 -5.72 -1.00
N LYS A 16 1.76 -4.76 -0.19
CA LYS A 16 2.26 -4.56 1.16
C LYS A 16 1.18 -4.00 2.08
N TYR A 17 0.94 -4.73 3.16
CA TYR A 17 0.04 -4.30 4.24
C TYR A 17 0.80 -4.19 5.55
N TRP A 18 0.38 -3.27 6.40
CA TRP A 18 1.00 -3.00 7.70
C TRP A 18 -0.02 -3.11 8.82
N THR A 19 0.44 -3.61 9.95
CA THR A 19 -0.34 -3.71 11.20
C THR A 19 0.52 -3.29 12.36
N ASN A 20 -0.08 -2.74 13.42
CA ASN A 20 0.62 -2.40 14.67
C ASN A 20 0.07 -3.23 15.84
N TYR A 21 -0.01 -4.55 15.69
CA TYR A 21 -0.50 -5.43 16.74
C TYR A 21 0.33 -5.38 18.02
N GLU A 22 1.64 -5.23 17.88
CA GLU A 22 2.56 -5.15 19.01
C GLU A 22 2.50 -3.80 19.73
N LYS A 23 1.72 -2.85 19.21
CA LYS A 23 1.64 -1.47 19.72
C LYS A 23 3.01 -0.79 19.85
N ASN A 24 3.95 -1.16 18.99
CA ASN A 24 5.28 -0.58 18.91
C ASN A 24 5.27 0.55 17.87
N THR A 25 5.09 1.76 18.35
CA THR A 25 5.04 2.97 17.50
C THR A 25 6.31 3.17 16.68
N ASN A 26 7.48 2.95 17.27
CA ASN A 26 8.75 3.16 16.58
C ASN A 26 8.92 2.17 15.43
N SER A 27 8.67 0.88 15.66
CA SER A 27 8.71 -0.15 14.62
C SER A 27 7.72 0.15 13.51
N TYR A 28 6.50 0.55 13.88
CA TYR A 28 5.44 0.84 12.92
C TYR A 28 5.77 2.03 12.02
N LEU A 29 6.23 3.13 12.59
CA LEU A 29 6.60 4.33 11.84
C LEU A 29 7.91 4.17 11.06
N SER A 30 8.77 3.22 11.43
CA SER A 30 9.98 2.87 10.68
C SER A 30 9.73 1.96 9.47
N SER A 31 8.48 1.65 9.15
CA SER A 31 8.10 0.72 8.08
C SER A 31 8.57 1.13 6.68
N SER A 32 8.95 2.40 6.48
CA SER A 32 9.59 2.86 5.25
C SER A 32 10.95 2.20 4.99
N VAL A 33 11.70 1.82 6.05
CA VAL A 33 13.02 1.17 5.90
C VAL A 33 12.89 -0.20 5.25
N PRO A 34 12.12 -1.17 5.80
CA PRO A 34 11.93 -2.46 5.13
C PRO A 34 11.18 -2.35 3.79
N LEU A 35 10.37 -1.30 3.58
CA LEU A 35 9.77 -1.04 2.28
C LEU A 35 10.83 -0.64 1.25
N GLN A 36 11.78 0.23 1.62
CA GLN A 36 12.90 0.60 0.78
C GLN A 36 13.76 -0.61 0.43
N GLU A 37 14.06 -1.47 1.40
CA GLU A 37 14.81 -2.71 1.18
C GLU A 37 14.08 -3.66 0.23
N TYR A 38 12.75 -3.78 0.35
CA TYR A 38 11.92 -4.58 -0.54
C TYR A 38 11.99 -4.07 -1.98
N ILE A 39 11.82 -2.76 -2.20
CA ILE A 39 11.95 -2.12 -3.51
C ILE A 39 13.34 -2.41 -4.10
N SER A 40 14.41 -2.16 -3.35
CA SER A 40 15.79 -2.35 -3.80
C SER A 40 16.09 -3.82 -4.13
N THR A 41 15.55 -4.76 -3.38
CA THR A 41 15.71 -6.20 -3.62
C THR A 41 15.06 -6.62 -4.94
N VAL A 42 13.83 -6.16 -5.20
CA VAL A 42 13.13 -6.49 -6.45
C VAL A 42 13.78 -5.79 -7.63
N GLU A 43 14.21 -4.55 -7.49
CA GLU A 43 14.97 -3.82 -8.51
C GLU A 43 16.29 -4.53 -8.85
N GLY A 44 17.04 -4.98 -7.84
CA GLY A 44 18.25 -5.78 -8.02
C GLY A 44 17.99 -7.06 -8.80
N THR A 45 16.86 -7.73 -8.53
CA THR A 45 16.43 -8.94 -9.25
C THR A 45 16.10 -8.62 -10.71
N ILE A 46 15.40 -7.52 -10.98
CA ILE A 46 15.10 -7.05 -12.34
C ILE A 46 16.41 -6.78 -13.09
N ASN A 47 17.34 -6.06 -12.48
CA ASN A 47 18.61 -5.69 -13.08
C ASN A 47 19.49 -6.92 -13.38
N TYR A 48 19.49 -7.92 -12.49
CA TYR A 48 20.15 -9.21 -12.73
C TYR A 48 19.60 -9.90 -13.98
N VAL A 49 18.28 -10.06 -14.09
CA VAL A 49 17.65 -10.73 -15.24
C VAL A 49 17.85 -9.93 -16.52
N LYS A 50 17.73 -8.60 -16.45
CA LYS A 50 18.03 -7.68 -17.56
C LYS A 50 19.43 -7.89 -18.13
N ALA A 51 20.43 -7.94 -17.25
CA ALA A 51 21.83 -8.17 -17.63
C ALA A 51 22.02 -9.56 -18.23
N LYS A 52 21.46 -10.61 -17.60
CA LYS A 52 21.53 -11.99 -18.08
C LYS A 52 20.96 -12.14 -19.49
N LYS A 53 19.83 -11.47 -19.76
CA LYS A 53 19.17 -11.47 -21.08
C LYS A 53 19.81 -10.49 -22.08
N ARG A 54 20.74 -9.66 -21.65
CA ARG A 54 21.30 -8.53 -22.44
C ARG A 54 20.19 -7.62 -23.01
N SER A 55 19.10 -7.47 -22.27
CA SER A 55 17.92 -6.71 -22.69
C SER A 55 18.12 -5.21 -22.42
N LYS A 56 17.55 -4.36 -23.29
CA LYS A 56 17.43 -2.91 -23.06
C LYS A 56 16.09 -2.53 -22.41
N LYS A 57 15.14 -3.48 -22.35
CA LYS A 57 13.82 -3.26 -21.77
C LYS A 57 13.94 -2.95 -20.29
N GLN A 58 13.16 -1.96 -19.83
CA GLN A 58 12.98 -1.66 -18.41
C GLN A 58 11.67 -2.26 -17.92
N ILE A 59 11.71 -3.00 -16.82
CA ILE A 59 10.53 -3.43 -16.07
C ILE A 59 10.41 -2.53 -14.86
N ASN A 60 9.22 -2.04 -14.57
CA ASN A 60 8.92 -1.15 -13.45
C ASN A 60 8.14 -1.89 -12.36
N LEU A 61 7.92 -1.22 -11.22
CA LEU A 61 7.16 -1.73 -10.10
C LEU A 61 5.77 -1.08 -10.03
N SER A 62 4.77 -1.91 -9.74
CA SER A 62 3.42 -1.51 -9.40
C SER A 62 3.11 -1.99 -7.99
N PHE A 63 2.96 -1.07 -7.03
CA PHE A 63 2.33 -1.37 -5.76
C PHE A 63 0.81 -1.23 -5.95
N ASP A 64 0.21 -2.22 -6.54
CA ASP A 64 -1.22 -2.22 -6.89
C ASP A 64 -2.14 -2.56 -5.71
N GLU A 65 -1.56 -3.03 -4.59
CA GLU A 65 -2.25 -3.13 -3.30
C GLU A 65 -1.32 -2.74 -2.14
N TRP A 66 -1.73 -1.74 -1.35
CA TRP A 66 -1.04 -1.39 -0.10
C TRP A 66 -1.96 -0.57 0.81
N ASN A 67 -1.88 -0.81 2.13
CA ASN A 67 -2.59 -0.01 3.14
C ASN A 67 -2.19 -0.45 4.56
N PRO A 68 -2.42 0.36 5.62
CA PRO A 68 -2.67 -0.18 6.95
C PRO A 68 -3.89 -1.09 6.96
N TRP A 69 -3.80 -2.26 7.63
CA TRP A 69 -4.91 -3.20 7.68
C TRP A 69 -4.92 -3.94 9.01
N TYR A 70 -5.96 -3.74 9.81
CA TYR A 70 -6.06 -4.26 11.18
C TYR A 70 -7.06 -5.37 11.37
N HIS A 71 -8.33 -5.11 11.10
CA HIS A 71 -9.45 -5.88 11.63
C HIS A 71 -9.48 -7.36 11.26
N THR A 72 -9.25 -7.70 10.04
CA THR A 72 -9.41 -9.09 9.58
C THR A 72 -8.25 -10.01 9.94
N ARG A 73 -7.21 -9.47 10.58
CA ARG A 73 -6.08 -10.26 11.07
C ARG A 73 -6.13 -10.50 12.58
N ASP A 74 -7.10 -9.91 13.25
CA ASP A 74 -7.34 -10.11 14.66
C ASP A 74 -8.31 -11.27 14.87
N MET A 75 -7.87 -12.28 15.64
CA MET A 75 -8.70 -13.48 15.94
C MET A 75 -10.00 -13.16 16.66
N GLN A 76 -10.08 -12.09 17.46
CA GLN A 76 -11.31 -11.71 18.15
C GLN A 76 -12.34 -11.18 17.16
N THR A 77 -11.90 -10.34 16.23
CA THR A 77 -12.74 -9.81 15.16
C THR A 77 -13.17 -10.92 14.20
N GLN A 78 -12.29 -11.85 13.84
CA GLN A 78 -12.64 -12.99 13.01
C GLN A 78 -13.70 -13.86 13.69
N ASN A 79 -13.53 -14.18 14.98
CA ASN A 79 -14.52 -14.94 15.76
C ASN A 79 -15.87 -14.20 15.87
N TYR A 80 -15.86 -12.86 15.96
CA TYR A 80 -17.09 -12.06 15.94
C TYR A 80 -17.79 -12.16 14.58
N LEU A 81 -17.05 -12.00 13.49
CA LEU A 81 -17.57 -12.11 12.14
C LEU A 81 -18.17 -13.51 11.89
N ASP A 82 -17.43 -14.56 12.21
CA ASP A 82 -17.87 -15.94 12.04
C ASP A 82 -19.18 -16.26 12.78
N LYS A 83 -19.37 -15.70 13.98
CA LYS A 83 -20.60 -15.86 14.77
C LYS A 83 -21.78 -15.05 14.24
N ASN A 84 -21.54 -13.88 13.67
CA ASN A 84 -22.60 -12.94 13.32
C ASN A 84 -22.92 -12.94 11.82
N LEU A 85 -22.12 -13.62 10.99
CA LEU A 85 -22.33 -13.72 9.54
C LEU A 85 -22.86 -15.08 9.10
N SER A 86 -23.34 -15.92 10.04
CA SER A 86 -23.83 -17.26 9.76
C SER A 86 -24.94 -17.33 8.70
N ASP A 87 -25.71 -16.25 8.54
CA ASP A 87 -26.89 -16.19 7.66
C ASP A 87 -26.63 -15.40 6.36
N TRP A 88 -25.39 -15.19 5.97
CA TRP A 88 -25.03 -14.50 4.74
C TRP A 88 -25.78 -13.16 4.57
N PRO A 89 -25.62 -12.20 5.47
CA PRO A 89 -26.32 -10.93 5.42
C PRO A 89 -25.95 -10.16 4.15
N LYS A 90 -26.89 -9.40 3.62
CA LYS A 90 -26.67 -8.59 2.42
C LYS A 90 -25.75 -7.41 2.73
N ALA A 91 -24.56 -7.37 2.10
CA ALA A 91 -23.58 -6.32 2.22
C ALA A 91 -23.25 -5.94 3.68
N PRO A 92 -22.79 -6.89 4.51
CA PRO A 92 -22.39 -6.59 5.87
C PRO A 92 -21.09 -5.75 5.87
N PRO A 93 -20.87 -4.90 6.89
CA PRO A 93 -19.57 -4.28 7.11
C PRO A 93 -18.55 -5.37 7.48
N LEU A 94 -17.43 -5.45 6.75
CA LEU A 94 -16.42 -6.48 6.96
C LEU A 94 -15.02 -5.91 7.25
N TYR A 95 -14.69 -4.77 6.66
CA TYR A 95 -13.34 -4.23 6.61
C TYR A 95 -13.31 -2.71 6.81
N GLU A 96 -14.26 -2.19 7.57
CA GLU A 96 -14.35 -0.76 7.88
C GLU A 96 -13.38 -0.39 9.01
N ASP A 97 -12.09 -0.47 8.72
CA ASP A 97 -11.05 -0.05 9.65
C ASP A 97 -11.16 1.44 9.96
N MET A 98 -10.90 1.79 11.23
CA MET A 98 -10.82 3.16 11.70
C MET A 98 -9.36 3.55 11.91
N TYR A 99 -8.94 4.60 11.23
CA TYR A 99 -7.55 5.02 11.21
C TYR A 99 -7.27 6.20 12.14
N ASN A 100 -6.07 6.21 12.70
CA ASN A 100 -5.58 7.23 13.61
C ASN A 100 -4.38 7.98 13.01
N ILE A 101 -3.78 8.87 13.82
CA ILE A 101 -2.65 9.70 13.36
C ILE A 101 -1.40 8.86 13.01
N LEU A 102 -1.16 7.74 13.67
CA LEU A 102 -0.01 6.88 13.35
C LEU A 102 -0.17 6.26 11.95
N ASP A 103 -1.39 5.86 11.60
CA ASP A 103 -1.70 5.35 10.26
C ASP A 103 -1.51 6.43 9.20
N THR A 104 -1.90 7.65 9.52
CA THR A 104 -1.70 8.82 8.66
C THR A 104 -0.21 9.06 8.39
N LEU A 105 0.62 9.02 9.43
CA LEU A 105 2.06 9.19 9.32
C LEU A 105 2.69 8.03 8.54
N LEU A 106 2.26 6.79 8.78
CA LEU A 106 2.71 5.64 8.00
C LEU A 106 2.40 5.82 6.51
N VAL A 107 1.15 6.16 6.16
CA VAL A 107 0.74 6.39 4.76
C VAL A 107 1.57 7.50 4.14
N GLY A 108 1.84 8.58 4.86
CA GLY A 108 2.71 9.66 4.39
C GLY A 108 4.14 9.18 4.11
N THR A 109 4.73 8.38 5.00
CA THR A 109 6.10 7.85 4.80
C THR A 109 6.17 6.82 3.66
N VAL A 110 5.12 6.03 3.47
CA VAL A 110 5.01 5.09 2.31
C VAL A 110 4.97 5.87 1.00
N LEU A 111 4.13 6.91 0.91
CA LEU A 111 4.06 7.76 -0.29
C LEU A 111 5.40 8.45 -0.58
N ASN A 112 6.07 8.98 0.44
CA ASN A 112 7.41 9.55 0.28
C ASN A 112 8.42 8.50 -0.22
N THR A 113 8.34 7.25 0.27
CA THR A 113 9.19 6.16 -0.22
C THR A 113 8.93 5.86 -1.69
N PHE A 114 7.67 5.83 -2.13
CA PHE A 114 7.34 5.65 -3.54
C PHE A 114 7.86 6.80 -4.41
N ILE A 115 7.69 8.03 -3.97
CA ILE A 115 8.18 9.23 -4.68
C ILE A 115 9.71 9.19 -4.80
N ASN A 116 10.42 8.86 -3.72
CA ASN A 116 11.87 8.73 -3.73
C ASN A 116 12.38 7.62 -4.67
N ASN A 117 11.55 6.62 -4.93
CA ASN A 117 11.83 5.51 -5.85
C ASN A 117 11.08 5.64 -7.19
N SER A 118 10.65 6.85 -7.57
CA SER A 118 9.86 7.11 -8.78
C SER A 118 10.58 6.74 -10.09
N HIS A 119 11.89 6.50 -10.06
CA HIS A 119 12.65 5.95 -11.18
C HIS A 119 12.18 4.54 -11.56
N ILE A 120 11.70 3.76 -10.60
CA ILE A 120 11.25 2.37 -10.81
C ILE A 120 9.80 2.12 -10.35
N VAL A 121 9.34 2.73 -9.24
CA VAL A 121 7.95 2.64 -8.78
C VAL A 121 7.10 3.62 -9.58
N LYS A 122 6.25 3.09 -10.46
CA LYS A 122 5.41 3.92 -11.36
C LYS A 122 3.94 3.94 -10.98
N ILE A 123 3.49 2.96 -10.19
CA ILE A 123 2.09 2.79 -9.81
C ILE A 123 2.05 2.52 -8.31
N GLY A 124 1.16 3.23 -7.61
CA GLY A 124 0.88 3.02 -6.19
C GLY A 124 -0.60 3.17 -5.90
N CYS A 125 -1.35 2.05 -5.86
CA CYS A 125 -2.78 2.03 -5.66
C CYS A 125 -3.10 1.62 -4.22
N MET A 126 -3.68 2.52 -3.44
CA MET A 126 -4.14 2.16 -2.10
C MET A 126 -5.36 1.23 -2.19
N ALA A 127 -5.34 0.16 -1.45
CA ALA A 127 -6.44 -0.79 -1.33
C ALA A 127 -7.19 -0.55 -0.01
N GLN A 128 -8.49 -0.20 -0.04
CA GLN A 128 -9.29 0.29 -1.16
C GLN A 128 -9.77 1.70 -0.84
N LEU A 129 -10.47 2.36 -1.77
CA LEU A 129 -10.79 3.78 -1.57
C LEU A 129 -11.98 3.99 -0.61
N VAL A 130 -13.05 3.18 -0.75
CA VAL A 130 -14.32 3.38 -0.04
C VAL A 130 -14.75 2.13 0.72
N ASN A 131 -15.07 2.26 2.00
CA ASN A 131 -15.64 1.28 2.92
C ASN A 131 -14.88 -0.02 3.18
N VAL A 132 -13.89 -0.38 2.39
CA VAL A 132 -13.04 -1.55 2.61
C VAL A 132 -11.63 -1.07 2.90
N ILE A 133 -11.15 -1.20 4.14
CA ILE A 133 -9.90 -0.58 4.61
C ILE A 133 -9.74 0.84 4.06
N PRO A 134 -10.74 1.73 4.28
CA PRO A 134 -11.03 2.83 3.37
C PRO A 134 -10.30 4.13 3.72
N ALA A 135 -9.90 4.87 2.69
CA ALA A 135 -9.58 6.29 2.85
C ALA A 135 -10.85 7.15 3.03
N ILE A 136 -12.00 6.69 2.50
CA ILE A 136 -13.31 7.35 2.61
C ILE A 136 -14.32 6.36 3.18
N SER A 137 -14.95 6.72 4.27
CA SER A 137 -16.04 5.95 4.87
C SER A 137 -17.39 6.54 4.50
N THR A 138 -18.38 5.67 4.33
CA THR A 138 -19.77 6.05 4.07
C THR A 138 -20.72 5.26 4.95
N VAL A 139 -21.89 5.81 5.25
CA VAL A 139 -22.98 5.09 5.89
C VAL A 139 -24.19 5.01 4.98
N LYS A 140 -25.00 3.98 5.18
CA LYS A 140 -26.28 3.83 4.47
C LYS A 140 -27.12 5.10 4.69
N GLN A 141 -27.57 5.70 3.59
CA GLN A 141 -28.37 6.92 3.53
C GLN A 141 -27.62 8.27 3.57
N GLY A 142 -26.34 8.31 3.25
CA GLY A 142 -25.87 9.54 2.60
C GLY A 142 -24.84 10.39 3.31
N ILE A 143 -24.22 9.97 4.41
CA ILE A 143 -23.04 10.67 4.93
C ILE A 143 -21.80 9.95 4.45
N SER A 144 -20.84 10.70 3.91
CA SER A 144 -19.47 10.24 3.63
C SER A 144 -18.48 11.18 4.32
N TRP A 145 -17.37 10.63 4.77
CA TRP A 145 -16.29 11.41 5.36
C TRP A 145 -14.92 10.82 5.02
N PRO A 146 -13.91 11.69 4.82
CA PRO A 146 -12.52 11.24 4.70
C PRO A 146 -12.01 10.77 6.06
N GLN A 147 -11.30 9.64 6.09
CA GLN A 147 -10.54 9.20 7.24
C GLN A 147 -9.16 9.90 7.28
N SER A 148 -8.43 9.74 8.38
CA SER A 148 -7.14 10.42 8.55
C SER A 148 -6.12 10.05 7.46
N ILE A 149 -6.12 8.82 6.96
CA ILE A 149 -5.24 8.35 5.87
C ILE A 149 -5.57 8.94 4.48
N TYR A 150 -6.74 9.55 4.31
CA TYR A 150 -7.09 10.25 3.08
C TYR A 150 -6.16 11.44 2.79
N TYR A 151 -5.78 12.18 3.83
CA TYR A 151 -5.06 13.46 3.66
C TYR A 151 -3.67 13.31 3.05
N PRO A 152 -2.82 12.35 3.42
CA PRO A 152 -1.55 12.13 2.71
C PRO A 152 -1.75 11.83 1.22
N LEU A 153 -2.76 11.04 0.86
CA LEU A 153 -3.11 10.78 -0.55
C LEU A 153 -3.56 12.05 -1.27
N TYR A 154 -4.42 12.83 -0.63
CA TYR A 154 -4.91 14.08 -1.16
C TYR A 154 -3.74 15.04 -1.46
N PHE A 155 -2.83 15.23 -0.49
CA PHE A 155 -1.66 16.09 -0.68
C PHE A 155 -0.69 15.54 -1.73
N ALA A 156 -0.43 14.23 -1.75
CA ALA A 156 0.39 13.63 -2.79
C ALA A 156 -0.24 13.81 -4.18
N SER A 157 -1.56 13.71 -4.30
CA SER A 157 -2.28 13.96 -5.55
C SER A 157 -2.18 15.40 -6.03
N LEU A 158 -2.17 16.38 -5.13
CA LEU A 158 -2.08 17.79 -5.47
C LEU A 158 -0.65 18.24 -5.77
N TYR A 159 0.30 17.82 -4.94
CA TYR A 159 1.66 18.37 -4.92
C TYR A 159 2.74 17.39 -5.40
N GLY A 160 2.48 16.09 -5.41
CA GLY A 160 3.42 15.06 -5.87
C GLY A 160 3.46 14.92 -7.40
N ARG A 161 3.43 16.03 -8.14
CA ARG A 161 3.44 16.08 -9.60
C ARG A 161 4.72 16.75 -10.12
N GLY A 162 5.24 16.26 -11.23
CA GLY A 162 6.46 16.75 -11.84
C GLY A 162 7.65 15.84 -11.55
N ASP A 163 8.84 16.42 -11.48
CA ASP A 163 10.09 15.67 -11.27
C ASP A 163 10.35 15.45 -9.77
N SER A 164 10.67 14.22 -9.41
CA SER A 164 11.13 13.90 -8.06
C SER A 164 12.62 14.29 -7.93
N LEU A 165 12.92 15.16 -6.98
CA LEU A 165 14.28 15.61 -6.72
C LEU A 165 14.95 14.76 -5.65
N GLN A 166 16.16 14.30 -5.91
CA GLN A 166 16.97 13.63 -4.91
C GLN A 166 17.60 14.66 -3.98
N LEU A 167 17.13 14.70 -2.72
CA LEU A 167 17.72 15.53 -1.69
C LEU A 167 19.00 14.88 -1.17
N LYS A 168 20.08 15.68 -1.09
CA LYS A 168 21.28 15.34 -0.31
C LYS A 168 21.25 16.20 0.94
N LEU A 169 21.09 15.57 2.09
CA LEU A 169 21.17 16.18 3.42
C LEU A 169 22.58 16.07 3.95
#